data_5ea0286cc6e42b5d93f7cd5837bd1508
#
_entry.id   5ea0286cc6e42b5d93f7cd5837bd1508
#
_cell.length_a   1.000
_cell.length_b   1.000
_cell.length_c   1.000
_cell.angle_alpha   90.00
_cell.angle_beta   90.00
_cell.angle_gamma   90.00
#
_symmetry.space_group_name_H-M   'P 1'
#
loop_
_entity.id
_entity.type
_entity.pdbx_description
1 polymer ?
#
loop_
_entity_poly.entity_id
_entity_poly.type
_entity_poly.pdbx_seq_one_letter_code
_entity_poly.pdbx_strand_id
1 'polypeptide(L)'
;MGKYVLGIDQGTTGTKAIVFDRKANIVSSAYSEFTQYFPQPGWVEHDPQEIYDVSMRVVKEALDKGGIDPNDIDSIGITNQRETTVFWDRRTGRPVCPAIVWQDIRTAGRCDELIAKDGKGIVERTGMIIVTNCAAPKIEWVLKNLPEVKAEVDAGNVIFGTVDSWMV
;
A
#
# COMPACT_ATOMS: atom_id res chain seq x y z
N MET A 1 3.77 -30.30 2.40
CA MET A 1 4.63 -29.22 2.89
C MET A 1 5.31 -28.62 1.68
N GLY A 2 5.07 -27.36 1.35
CA GLY A 2 5.60 -26.69 0.17
C GLY A 2 7.11 -26.64 0.17
N LYS A 3 7.68 -26.37 -1.00
CA LYS A 3 9.14 -26.40 -1.21
C LYS A 3 9.74 -25.00 -1.18
N TYR A 4 8.90 -23.98 -1.39
CA TYR A 4 9.32 -22.60 -1.63
C TYR A 4 8.60 -21.60 -0.76
N VAL A 5 9.18 -20.41 -0.61
CA VAL A 5 8.59 -19.23 0.00
C VAL A 5 8.56 -18.12 -1.04
N LEU A 6 7.44 -17.42 -1.16
CA LEU A 6 7.28 -16.27 -2.04
C LEU A 6 7.38 -14.98 -1.21
N GLY A 7 8.29 -14.09 -1.59
CA GLY A 7 8.37 -12.72 -1.09
C GLY A 7 7.81 -11.74 -2.11
N ILE A 8 6.91 -10.84 -1.69
CA ILE A 8 6.39 -9.74 -2.50
C ILE A 8 6.86 -8.44 -1.87
N ASP A 9 7.63 -7.66 -2.63
CA ASP A 9 8.06 -6.32 -2.27
C ASP A 9 7.32 -5.30 -3.14
N GLN A 10 6.24 -4.74 -2.60
CA GLN A 10 5.44 -3.73 -3.25
C GLN A 10 6.05 -2.34 -2.93
N GLY A 11 7.00 -1.90 -3.74
CA GLY A 11 7.67 -0.61 -3.57
C GLY A 11 6.88 0.58 -4.11
N THR A 12 7.45 1.78 -3.98
CA THR A 12 6.80 3.02 -4.45
C THR A 12 6.71 3.12 -5.98
N THR A 13 7.68 2.57 -6.69
CA THR A 13 7.74 2.69 -8.17
C THR A 13 7.39 1.40 -8.90
N GLY A 14 7.35 0.27 -8.21
CA GLY A 14 7.06 -1.02 -8.82
C GLY A 14 7.01 -2.13 -7.78
N THR A 15 6.61 -3.30 -8.23
CA THR A 15 6.54 -4.51 -7.41
C THR A 15 7.56 -5.53 -7.85
N LYS A 16 8.21 -6.19 -6.88
CA LYS A 16 9.11 -7.30 -7.09
C LYS A 16 8.57 -8.56 -6.40
N ALA A 17 8.56 -9.68 -7.11
CA ALA A 17 8.32 -11.00 -6.54
C ALA A 17 9.61 -11.82 -6.57
N ILE A 18 9.91 -12.52 -5.48
CA ILE A 18 11.11 -13.35 -5.32
C ILE A 18 10.69 -14.68 -4.74
N VAL A 19 11.11 -15.78 -5.37
CA VAL A 19 10.89 -17.13 -4.86
C VAL A 19 12.20 -17.66 -4.26
N PHE A 20 12.10 -18.14 -3.03
CA PHE A 20 13.21 -18.71 -2.27
C PHE A 20 13.01 -20.21 -2.06
N ASP A 21 14.11 -20.96 -2.10
CA ASP A 21 14.12 -22.34 -1.60
C ASP A 21 14.22 -22.38 -0.06
N ARG A 22 14.17 -23.57 0.52
CA ARG A 22 14.26 -23.77 1.99
C ARG A 22 15.63 -23.43 2.58
N LYS A 23 16.63 -23.16 1.76
CA LYS A 23 17.97 -22.70 2.16
C LYS A 23 18.14 -21.18 1.99
N ALA A 24 17.04 -20.47 1.70
CA ALA A 24 17.00 -19.05 1.39
C ALA A 24 17.81 -18.66 0.11
N ASN A 25 18.05 -19.59 -0.80
CA ASN A 25 18.59 -19.24 -2.11
C ASN A 25 17.45 -18.69 -2.99
N ILE A 26 17.75 -17.66 -3.77
CA ILE A 26 16.81 -17.13 -4.78
C ILE A 26 16.73 -18.12 -5.93
N VAL A 27 15.54 -18.64 -6.19
CA VAL A 27 15.26 -19.56 -7.31
C VAL A 27 14.85 -18.77 -8.55
N SER A 28 13.98 -17.78 -8.37
CA SER A 28 13.51 -16.91 -9.45
C SER A 28 13.07 -15.57 -8.92
N SER A 29 12.97 -14.58 -9.82
CA SER A 29 12.37 -13.29 -9.49
C SER A 29 11.83 -12.60 -10.74
N ALA A 30 10.87 -11.69 -10.51
CA ALA A 30 10.35 -10.77 -11.51
C ALA A 30 10.12 -9.38 -10.89
N TYR A 31 10.09 -8.35 -11.75
CA TYR A 31 9.86 -6.97 -11.36
C TYR A 31 9.09 -6.24 -12.46
N SER A 32 8.17 -5.37 -12.06
CA SER A 32 7.50 -4.46 -12.98
C SER A 32 7.16 -3.15 -12.29
N GLU A 33 7.26 -2.06 -13.03
CA GLU A 33 6.80 -0.75 -12.60
C GLU A 33 5.30 -0.58 -12.83
N PHE A 34 4.72 0.42 -12.16
CA PHE A 34 3.36 0.90 -12.35
C PHE A 34 3.35 2.43 -12.42
N THR A 35 2.22 3.01 -12.87
CA THR A 35 2.11 4.43 -13.16
C THR A 35 2.15 5.29 -11.89
N GLN A 36 2.92 6.38 -11.94
CA GLN A 36 2.95 7.42 -10.92
C GLN A 36 2.11 8.61 -11.40
N TYR A 37 1.15 9.07 -10.59
CA TYR A 37 0.28 10.20 -10.94
C TYR A 37 0.64 11.41 -10.10
N PHE A 38 0.76 12.57 -10.73
CA PHE A 38 1.09 13.86 -10.12
C PHE A 38 0.03 14.91 -10.50
N PRO A 39 -1.22 14.81 -9.95
CA PRO A 39 -2.33 15.62 -10.41
C PRO A 39 -2.16 17.12 -10.12
N GLN A 40 -1.40 17.48 -9.09
CA GLN A 40 -1.06 18.85 -8.72
C GLN A 40 0.37 18.91 -8.14
N PRO A 41 1.00 20.10 -8.08
CA PRO A 41 2.30 20.24 -7.42
C PRO A 41 2.29 19.71 -5.98
N GLY A 42 3.18 18.76 -5.70
CA GLY A 42 3.30 18.13 -4.38
C GLY A 42 2.29 17.02 -4.09
N TRP A 43 1.37 16.72 -5.01
CA TRP A 43 0.47 15.58 -4.91
C TRP A 43 1.07 14.38 -5.62
N VAL A 44 0.97 13.22 -4.97
CA VAL A 44 1.43 11.93 -5.53
C VAL A 44 0.37 10.89 -5.28
N GLU A 45 -0.11 10.26 -6.34
CA GLU A 45 -1.18 9.27 -6.29
C GLU A 45 -0.80 8.01 -7.06
N HIS A 46 -1.35 6.89 -6.64
CA HIS A 46 -1.33 5.63 -7.36
C HIS A 46 -2.75 5.12 -7.61
N ASP A 47 -2.92 4.35 -8.69
CA ASP A 47 -4.09 3.51 -8.88
C ASP A 47 -3.91 2.20 -8.10
N PRO A 48 -4.70 1.94 -7.03
CA PRO A 48 -4.56 0.71 -6.27
C PRO A 48 -4.84 -0.54 -7.12
N GLN A 49 -5.77 -0.47 -8.08
CA GLN A 49 -6.06 -1.60 -8.95
C GLN A 49 -4.84 -1.95 -9.81
N GLU A 50 -4.15 -0.94 -10.36
CA GLU A 50 -2.90 -1.16 -11.12
C GLU A 50 -1.83 -1.80 -10.24
N ILE A 51 -1.67 -1.36 -8.97
CA ILE A 51 -0.74 -1.98 -8.01
C ILE A 51 -1.05 -3.46 -7.85
N TYR A 52 -2.33 -3.83 -7.66
CA TYR A 52 -2.74 -5.23 -7.50
C TYR A 52 -2.45 -6.04 -8.76
N ASP A 53 -2.87 -5.55 -9.92
CA ASP A 53 -2.72 -6.25 -11.20
C ASP A 53 -1.24 -6.46 -11.56
N VAL A 54 -0.40 -5.44 -11.33
CA VAL A 54 1.06 -5.55 -11.50
C VAL A 54 1.64 -6.58 -10.53
N SER A 55 1.23 -6.56 -9.26
CA SER A 55 1.72 -7.50 -8.26
C SER A 55 1.39 -8.94 -8.61
N MET A 56 0.15 -9.22 -9.01
CA MET A 56 -0.26 -10.57 -9.44
C MET A 56 0.47 -11.03 -10.70
N ARG A 57 0.68 -10.13 -11.66
CA ARG A 57 1.47 -10.43 -12.87
C ARG A 57 2.91 -10.78 -12.53
N VAL A 58 3.57 -10.01 -11.67
CA VAL A 58 4.97 -10.23 -11.27
C VAL A 58 5.12 -11.53 -10.50
N VAL A 59 4.16 -11.87 -9.64
CA VAL A 59 4.12 -13.17 -8.96
C VAL A 59 4.05 -14.31 -9.98
N LYS A 60 3.11 -14.22 -10.94
CA LYS A 60 2.98 -15.23 -11.99
C LYS A 60 4.29 -15.37 -12.80
N GLU A 61 4.89 -14.26 -13.21
CA GLU A 61 6.15 -14.27 -13.95
C GLU A 61 7.30 -14.91 -13.16
N ALA A 62 7.39 -14.65 -11.85
CA ALA A 62 8.41 -15.26 -11.01
C ALA A 62 8.24 -16.78 -10.91
N LEU A 63 7.00 -17.26 -10.74
CA LEU A 63 6.69 -18.70 -10.73
C LEU A 63 6.99 -19.36 -12.07
N ASP A 64 6.55 -18.77 -13.18
CA ASP A 64 6.79 -19.27 -14.53
C ASP A 64 8.30 -19.38 -14.85
N LYS A 65 9.08 -18.33 -14.51
CA LYS A 65 10.54 -18.31 -14.70
C LYS A 65 11.26 -19.41 -13.91
N GLY A 66 10.75 -19.73 -12.73
CA GLY A 66 11.30 -20.81 -11.89
C GLY A 66 10.80 -22.20 -12.23
N GLY A 67 9.79 -22.33 -13.13
CA GLY A 67 9.10 -23.59 -13.38
C GLY A 67 8.41 -24.15 -12.13
N ILE A 68 7.86 -23.25 -11.27
CA ILE A 68 7.37 -23.58 -9.95
C ILE A 68 5.83 -23.70 -9.99
N ASP A 69 5.32 -24.85 -9.54
CA ASP A 69 3.89 -25.02 -9.31
C ASP A 69 3.46 -24.12 -8.12
N PRO A 70 2.40 -23.28 -8.24
CA PRO A 70 1.88 -22.49 -7.13
C PRO A 70 1.57 -23.33 -5.88
N ASN A 71 1.18 -24.60 -6.03
CA ASN A 71 0.94 -25.51 -4.92
C ASN A 71 2.21 -25.91 -4.14
N ASP A 72 3.38 -25.66 -4.70
CA ASP A 72 4.67 -25.86 -4.02
C ASP A 72 5.08 -24.65 -3.14
N ILE A 73 4.34 -23.53 -3.16
CA ILE A 73 4.54 -22.39 -2.27
C ILE A 73 3.97 -22.71 -0.88
N ASP A 74 4.82 -22.68 0.12
CA ASP A 74 4.49 -22.99 1.53
C ASP A 74 3.93 -21.76 2.25
N SER A 75 4.48 -20.58 1.95
CA SER A 75 4.09 -19.32 2.57
C SER A 75 4.41 -18.12 1.68
N ILE A 76 3.70 -17.01 1.92
CA ILE A 76 3.88 -15.73 1.25
C ILE A 76 4.20 -14.68 2.31
N GLY A 77 5.27 -13.92 2.09
CA GLY A 77 5.59 -12.72 2.86
C GLY A 77 5.39 -11.48 1.99
N ILE A 78 4.73 -10.46 2.54
CA ILE A 78 4.48 -9.20 1.84
C ILE A 78 5.16 -8.07 2.61
N THR A 79 5.94 -7.24 1.92
CA THR A 79 6.34 -5.91 2.36
C THR A 79 5.81 -4.88 1.37
N ASN A 80 5.57 -3.65 1.83
CA ASN A 80 4.99 -2.62 0.98
C ASN A 80 5.58 -1.23 1.23
N GLN A 81 5.25 -0.29 0.34
CA GLN A 81 5.42 1.13 0.59
C GLN A 81 4.56 1.54 1.79
N ARG A 82 5.20 1.82 2.91
CA ARG A 82 4.51 2.19 4.17
C ARG A 82 3.80 3.54 4.03
N GLU A 83 2.76 3.76 4.84
CA GLU A 83 1.99 5.02 4.96
C GLU A 83 1.15 5.40 3.73
N THR A 84 1.32 4.75 2.57
CA THR A 84 0.42 4.91 1.43
C THR A 84 -0.95 4.34 1.79
N THR A 85 -1.99 5.15 1.60
CA THR A 85 -3.34 4.86 2.09
C THR A 85 -4.28 4.50 0.96
N VAL A 86 -4.95 3.35 1.07
CA VAL A 86 -5.94 2.84 0.12
C VAL A 86 -7.31 2.81 0.79
N PHE A 87 -8.37 3.16 0.04
CA PHE A 87 -9.77 3.01 0.44
C PHE A 87 -10.48 2.09 -0.54
N TRP A 88 -11.23 1.10 -0.04
CA TRP A 88 -11.92 0.13 -0.91
C TRP A 88 -13.27 -0.32 -0.36
N ASP A 89 -14.18 -0.67 -1.26
CA ASP A 89 -15.46 -1.30 -0.90
C ASP A 89 -15.19 -2.72 -0.34
N ARG A 90 -15.59 -2.95 0.90
CA ARG A 90 -15.32 -4.22 1.62
C ARG A 90 -16.02 -5.44 1.03
N ARG A 91 -17.04 -5.27 0.20
CA ARG A 91 -17.80 -6.36 -0.41
C ARG A 91 -17.20 -6.80 -1.74
N THR A 92 -16.68 -5.82 -2.50
CA THR A 92 -16.16 -6.06 -3.85
C THR A 92 -14.65 -6.06 -3.94
N GLY A 93 -13.98 -5.55 -2.91
CA GLY A 93 -12.55 -5.31 -2.89
C GLY A 93 -12.10 -4.16 -3.80
N ARG A 94 -12.99 -3.46 -4.49
CA ARG A 94 -12.61 -2.40 -5.45
C ARG A 94 -12.24 -1.10 -4.76
N PRO A 95 -11.13 -0.46 -5.18
CA PRO A 95 -10.77 0.85 -4.68
C PRO A 95 -11.82 1.89 -5.05
N VAL A 96 -12.05 2.86 -4.16
CA VAL A 96 -13.08 3.90 -4.34
C VAL A 96 -12.49 5.29 -4.64
N CYS A 97 -11.17 5.43 -4.48
CA CYS A 97 -10.43 6.63 -4.87
C CYS A 97 -8.94 6.27 -5.08
N PRO A 98 -8.15 7.15 -5.71
CA PRO A 98 -6.70 6.97 -5.81
C PRO A 98 -6.04 6.84 -4.44
N ALA A 99 -5.00 6.02 -4.34
CA ALA A 99 -4.17 5.92 -3.15
C ALA A 99 -3.31 7.17 -3.01
N ILE A 100 -3.35 7.80 -1.84
CA ILE A 100 -2.46 8.93 -1.53
C ILE A 100 -1.13 8.37 -1.05
N VAL A 101 -0.06 8.62 -1.82
CA VAL A 101 1.27 8.06 -1.59
C VAL A 101 1.95 8.73 -0.39
N TRP A 102 2.84 8.02 0.28
CA TRP A 102 3.60 8.53 1.42
C TRP A 102 4.41 9.82 1.13
N GLN A 103 4.82 10.01 -0.12
CA GLN A 103 5.55 11.20 -0.60
C GLN A 103 4.66 12.44 -0.79
N ASP A 104 3.34 12.27 -0.77
CA ASP A 104 2.38 13.36 -0.98
C ASP A 104 2.42 14.36 0.17
N ILE A 105 2.44 15.65 -0.16
CA ILE A 105 2.52 16.75 0.81
C ILE A 105 1.24 17.56 0.96
N ARG A 106 0.10 17.09 0.37
CA ARG A 106 -1.19 17.83 0.46
C ARG A 106 -1.67 18.06 1.89
N THR A 107 -1.19 17.28 2.84
CA THR A 107 -1.56 17.34 4.25
C THR A 107 -0.61 18.22 5.10
N ALA A 108 0.35 18.94 4.49
CA ALA A 108 1.36 19.70 5.23
C ALA A 108 0.76 20.69 6.24
N GLY A 109 -0.18 21.53 5.80
CA GLY A 109 -0.85 22.48 6.70
C GLY A 109 -1.57 21.81 7.86
N ARG A 110 -2.18 20.62 7.62
CA ARG A 110 -2.82 19.85 8.69
C ARG A 110 -1.81 19.27 9.67
N CYS A 111 -0.66 18.82 9.20
CA CYS A 111 0.44 18.37 10.07
C CYS A 111 0.93 19.50 10.97
N ASP A 112 1.12 20.71 10.43
CA ASP A 112 1.53 21.89 11.20
C ASP A 112 0.51 22.23 12.29
N GLU A 113 -0.79 22.21 11.98
CA GLU A 113 -1.86 22.40 12.97
C GLU A 113 -1.81 21.39 14.11
N LEU A 114 -1.61 20.11 13.79
CA LEU A 114 -1.55 19.02 14.77
C LEU A 114 -0.30 19.17 15.67
N ILE A 115 0.84 19.53 15.10
CA ILE A 115 2.08 19.80 15.83
C ILE A 115 1.88 20.97 16.79
N ALA A 116 1.30 22.07 16.31
CA ALA A 116 1.05 23.26 17.13
C ALA A 116 0.08 22.96 18.28
N LYS A 117 -0.90 22.09 18.08
CA LYS A 117 -1.93 21.75 19.07
C LYS A 117 -1.41 20.82 20.17
N ASP A 118 -0.71 19.75 19.83
CA ASP A 118 -0.27 18.70 20.78
C ASP A 118 0.87 17.82 20.21
N GLY A 119 1.83 18.42 19.52
CA GLY A 119 2.91 17.65 18.89
C GLY A 119 3.71 16.80 19.89
N LYS A 120 4.02 17.36 21.08
CA LYS A 120 4.72 16.62 22.13
C LYS A 120 3.90 15.44 22.65
N GLY A 121 2.63 15.64 22.96
CA GLY A 121 1.77 14.58 23.44
C GLY A 121 1.51 13.48 22.41
N ILE A 122 1.48 13.81 21.12
CA ILE A 122 1.41 12.83 20.04
C ILE A 122 2.65 11.94 20.06
N VAL A 123 3.86 12.53 20.13
CA VAL A 123 5.12 11.77 20.19
C VAL A 123 5.17 10.88 21.44
N GLU A 124 4.77 11.41 22.59
CA GLU A 124 4.76 10.64 23.85
C GLU A 124 3.83 9.42 23.79
N ARG A 125 2.68 9.53 23.11
CA ARG A 125 1.69 8.44 23.00
C ARG A 125 2.01 7.43 21.90
N THR A 126 2.63 7.87 20.80
CA THR A 126 2.79 7.06 19.59
C THR A 126 4.23 6.69 19.27
N GLY A 127 5.21 7.40 19.84
CA GLY A 127 6.60 7.32 19.44
C GLY A 127 6.90 7.94 18.06
N MET A 128 5.90 8.55 17.41
CA MET A 128 6.02 9.06 16.03
C MET A 128 5.90 10.58 15.98
N ILE A 129 6.73 11.20 15.13
CA ILE A 129 6.62 12.61 14.76
C ILE A 129 5.56 12.71 13.66
N ILE A 130 4.63 13.67 13.77
CA ILE A 130 3.65 13.96 12.71
C ILE A 130 4.37 14.67 11.56
N VAL A 131 4.34 14.05 10.39
CA VAL A 131 4.88 14.58 9.13
C VAL A 131 3.96 14.14 7.97
N THR A 132 4.15 14.74 6.80
CA THR A 132 3.28 14.51 5.64
C THR A 132 3.26 13.08 5.14
N ASN A 133 4.29 12.28 5.43
CA ASN A 133 4.29 10.86 5.05
C ASN A 133 3.32 10.00 5.90
N CYS A 134 2.90 10.45 7.09
CA CYS A 134 1.98 9.69 7.94
C CYS A 134 0.61 9.42 7.27
N ALA A 135 0.08 8.22 7.46
CA ALA A 135 -1.22 7.80 6.90
C ALA A 135 -2.41 8.58 7.52
N ALA A 136 -2.39 8.84 8.83
CA ALA A 136 -3.53 9.43 9.53
C ALA A 136 -3.99 10.79 8.96
N PRO A 137 -3.12 11.77 8.66
CA PRO A 137 -3.54 13.01 8.00
C PRO A 137 -4.10 12.79 6.59
N LYS A 138 -3.65 11.77 5.85
CA LYS A 138 -4.17 11.42 4.52
C LYS A 138 -5.57 10.83 4.61
N ILE A 139 -5.81 9.95 5.59
CA ILE A 139 -7.15 9.41 5.88
C ILE A 139 -8.11 10.56 6.22
N GLU A 140 -7.71 11.46 7.13
CA GLU A 140 -8.50 12.64 7.48
C GLU A 140 -8.80 13.52 6.26
N TRP A 141 -7.79 13.70 5.38
CA TRP A 141 -7.95 14.47 4.15
C TRP A 141 -9.00 13.85 3.22
N VAL A 142 -8.96 12.54 2.97
CA VAL A 142 -9.95 11.84 2.14
C VAL A 142 -11.35 12.01 2.72
N LEU A 143 -11.53 11.74 4.01
CA LEU A 143 -12.83 11.85 4.68
C LEU A 143 -13.39 13.28 4.69
N LYS A 144 -12.54 14.31 4.65
CA LYS A 144 -12.93 15.71 4.60
C LYS A 144 -13.25 16.20 3.18
N ASN A 145 -12.51 15.73 2.18
CA ASN A 145 -12.55 16.29 0.83
C ASN A 145 -13.30 15.43 -0.18
N LEU A 146 -13.60 14.16 0.15
CA LEU A 146 -14.38 13.24 -0.68
C LEU A 146 -15.64 12.80 0.10
N PRO A 147 -16.69 13.64 0.11
CA PRO A 147 -17.89 13.38 0.92
C PRO A 147 -18.62 12.08 0.55
N GLU A 148 -18.54 11.65 -0.72
CA GLU A 148 -19.07 10.38 -1.18
C GLU A 148 -18.33 9.18 -0.57
N VAL A 149 -17.00 9.24 -0.46
CA VAL A 149 -16.21 8.20 0.21
C VAL A 149 -16.50 8.18 1.71
N LYS A 150 -16.60 9.38 2.32
CA LYS A 150 -16.95 9.50 3.74
C LYS A 150 -18.31 8.87 4.05
N ALA A 151 -19.33 9.12 3.23
CA ALA A 151 -20.65 8.54 3.43
C ALA A 151 -20.63 7.01 3.42
N GLU A 152 -19.87 6.41 2.51
CA GLU A 152 -19.69 4.95 2.42
C GLU A 152 -18.85 4.38 3.58
N VAL A 153 -17.89 5.14 4.10
CA VAL A 153 -17.14 4.76 5.33
C VAL A 153 -18.08 4.80 6.54
N ASP A 154 -18.88 5.87 6.70
CA ASP A 154 -19.83 6.00 7.79
C ASP A 154 -20.91 4.89 7.76
N ALA A 155 -21.31 4.44 6.56
CA ALA A 155 -22.22 3.33 6.35
C ALA A 155 -21.58 1.94 6.57
N GLY A 156 -20.25 1.88 6.78
CA GLY A 156 -19.51 0.63 6.95
C GLY A 156 -19.29 -0.18 5.66
N ASN A 157 -19.53 0.41 4.50
CA ASN A 157 -19.32 -0.20 3.19
C ASN A 157 -17.90 -0.07 2.68
N VAL A 158 -17.20 1.02 3.03
CA VAL A 158 -15.82 1.28 2.66
C VAL A 158 -14.92 1.17 3.88
N ILE A 159 -13.79 0.54 3.71
CA ILE A 159 -12.71 0.43 4.69
C ILE A 159 -11.43 0.99 4.09
N PHE A 160 -10.43 1.24 4.93
CA PHE A 160 -9.15 1.77 4.50
C PHE A 160 -7.99 1.11 5.26
N GLY A 161 -6.82 1.15 4.66
CA GLY A 161 -5.59 0.61 5.24
C GLY A 161 -4.37 0.94 4.41
N THR A 162 -3.26 0.33 4.76
CA THR A 162 -2.02 0.35 3.99
C THR A 162 -2.10 -0.64 2.82
N VAL A 163 -1.14 -0.57 1.90
CA VAL A 163 -1.17 -1.37 0.66
C VAL A 163 -1.17 -2.88 0.94
N ASP A 164 -0.45 -3.35 1.96
CA ASP A 164 -0.47 -4.76 2.37
C ASP A 164 -1.88 -5.22 2.77
N SER A 165 -2.61 -4.39 3.52
CA SER A 165 -4.00 -4.67 3.90
C SER A 165 -4.95 -4.72 2.70
N TRP A 166 -4.64 -3.97 1.64
CA TRP A 166 -5.36 -3.98 0.36
C TRP A 166 -5.07 -5.23 -0.46
N MET A 167 -3.84 -5.73 -0.43
CA MET A 167 -3.38 -6.87 -1.24
C MET A 167 -3.84 -8.23 -0.72
N VAL A 168 -4.27 -8.34 0.55
CA VAL A 168 -4.71 -9.56 1.24
C VAL A 168 -6.21 -9.67 1.29
#